data_5768b8bb741f206a72c9092e40e346af
#
_entry.id   5768b8bb741f206a72c9092e40e346af
#
_cell.length_a   1.000
_cell.length_b   1.000
_cell.length_c   1.000
_cell.angle_alpha   90.00
_cell.angle_beta   90.00
_cell.angle_gamma   90.00
#
_symmetry.space_group_name_H-M   'P 1'
#
loop_
_entity.id
_entity.type
_entity.pdbx_description
1 polymer ?
#
loop_
_entity_poly.entity_id
_entity_poly.type
_entity_poly.pdbx_seq_one_letter_code
_entity_poly.pdbx_strand_id
1 'polypeptide(L)'
;GALRRLLASSRAPATRRPYASTDLQALAAGTLVDVAYALSNLGGKEALLLRLLKHFVLAHGNAIDTLKQHLDEGDRVSARRVAHSLKGSAATLGMRTLRESAARLEASLLADGGGSELDGLLADLDQRLRDVITTLQHPGSQ
;
A
#
# COMPACT_ATOMS: atom_id res chain seq x y z
N GLY A 1 7.52 31.99 -11.01
CA GLY A 1 8.40 31.78 -11.24
C GLY A 1 8.64 31.71 -11.50
N ALA A 2 8.07 32.04 -11.33
CA ALA A 2 8.89 31.76 -11.65
C ALA A 2 9.26 31.73 -11.66
N LEU A 3 8.80 31.71 -11.30
CA LEU A 3 9.64 31.36 -11.45
C LEU A 3 9.68 31.17 -11.20
N ARG A 4 9.13 31.42 -10.63
CA ARG A 4 9.60 30.97 -10.60
C ARG A 4 9.81 30.51 -10.59
N ARG A 5 9.16 31.05 -10.34
CA ARG A 5 9.68 30.53 -10.63
C ARG A 5 10.17 30.13 -10.68
N LEU A 6 9.62 30.23 -10.53
CA LEU A 6 10.50 29.73 -10.87
C LEU A 6 10.90 29.57 -10.70
N LEU A 7 10.52 29.73 -10.20
CA LEU A 7 11.32 29.35 -10.28
C LEU A 7 11.48 28.94 -10.23
N ALA A 8 10.98 29.02 -9.65
CA ALA A 8 11.51 28.42 -9.78
C ALA A 8 11.72 27.99 -9.99
N SER A 9 11.44 27.99 -9.87
CA SER A 9 12.05 27.29 -10.21
C SER A 9 12.35 26.90 -10.40
N SER A 10 12.12 26.87 -10.13
CA SER A 10 12.78 26.27 -10.49
C SER A 10 12.92 25.79 -10.62
N ARG A 11 12.65 25.94 -10.36
CA ARG A 11 13.05 25.23 -10.66
C ARG A 11 13.12 24.57 -10.98
N ALA A 12 12.66 24.62 -10.90
CA ALA A 12 12.85 23.86 -11.40
C ALA A 12 12.81 23.36 -11.72
N PRO A 13 12.59 23.45 -11.85
CA PRO A 13 12.49 22.72 -12.24
C PRO A 13 12.38 22.19 -12.33
N ALA A 14 12.09 22.25 -12.28
CA ALA A 14 12.07 21.46 -12.48
C ALA A 14 11.90 20.95 -12.39
N THR A 15 11.59 20.89 -12.44
CA THR A 15 11.36 20.24 -12.48
C THR A 15 10.96 19.68 -12.22
N ARG A 16 10.60 19.56 -11.90
CA ARG A 16 10.18 18.94 -11.88
C ARG A 16 9.93 18.41 -11.37
N ARG A 17 9.58 18.16 -10.91
CA ARG A 17 9.20 17.69 -10.62
C ARG A 17 8.80 16.92 -10.10
N PRO A 18 9.56 17.06 -9.42
CA PRO A 18 9.43 15.90 -8.57
C PRO A 18 8.00 15.71 -8.22
N TYR A 19 7.61 14.53 -7.85
CA TYR A 19 6.20 14.29 -7.94
C TYR A 19 5.64 15.06 -9.13
N ALA A 20 6.25 14.86 -10.25
CA ALA A 20 5.74 15.45 -11.47
C ALA A 20 4.31 15.02 -11.69
N SER A 21 3.96 13.85 -11.15
CA SER A 21 2.60 13.35 -11.20
C SER A 21 1.75 14.00 -10.10
N THR A 22 0.61 14.56 -10.48
CA THR A 22 -0.37 15.03 -9.51
C THR A 22 -0.84 13.88 -8.59
N ASP A 23 -0.83 12.66 -9.10
CA ASP A 23 -1.21 11.49 -8.30
C ASP A 23 -0.27 11.30 -7.11
N LEU A 24 1.04 11.43 -7.32
CA LEU A 24 1.99 11.32 -6.22
C LEU A 24 1.85 12.47 -5.23
N GLN A 25 1.59 13.69 -5.73
CA GLN A 25 1.36 14.83 -4.84
C GLN A 25 0.13 14.60 -3.96
N ALA A 26 -0.95 14.11 -4.55
CA ALA A 26 -2.17 13.82 -3.79
C ALA A 26 -1.94 12.73 -2.76
N LEU A 27 -1.20 11.68 -3.11
CA LEU A 27 -0.85 10.62 -2.16
C LEU A 27 0.03 11.14 -1.03
N ALA A 28 0.99 11.99 -1.36
CA ALA A 28 1.92 12.54 -0.36
C ALA A 28 1.20 13.43 0.65
N ALA A 29 0.08 14.04 0.25
CA ALA A 29 -0.71 14.87 1.15
C ALA A 29 -1.53 14.03 2.14
N GLY A 30 -1.77 12.76 1.85
CA GLY A 30 -2.51 11.86 2.72
C GLY A 30 -1.59 11.09 3.65
N THR A 31 -2.18 10.20 4.45
CA THR A 31 -1.45 9.44 5.46
C THR A 31 -1.39 7.93 5.18
N LEU A 32 -2.13 7.43 4.18
CA LEU A 32 -2.19 5.99 3.92
C LEU A 32 -0.93 5.46 3.22
N VAL A 33 -0.28 6.30 2.42
CA VAL A 33 0.97 5.94 1.73
C VAL A 33 2.02 6.97 2.08
N ASP A 34 3.11 6.51 2.70
CA ASP A 34 4.26 7.37 2.99
C ASP A 34 5.12 7.43 1.74
N VAL A 35 4.82 8.41 0.87
CA VAL A 35 5.48 8.52 -0.44
C VAL A 35 6.98 8.75 -0.29
N ALA A 36 7.39 9.59 0.66
CA ALA A 36 8.81 9.85 0.87
C ALA A 36 9.58 8.60 1.27
N TYR A 37 8.98 7.81 2.17
CA TYR A 37 9.59 6.54 2.59
C TYR A 37 9.67 5.56 1.42
N ALA A 38 8.55 5.41 0.67
CA ALA A 38 8.52 4.53 -0.48
C ALA A 38 9.59 4.91 -1.51
N LEU A 39 9.71 6.21 -1.80
CA LEU A 39 10.72 6.68 -2.73
C LEU A 39 12.13 6.39 -2.23
N SER A 40 12.38 6.53 -0.92
CA SER A 40 13.70 6.22 -0.37
C SER A 40 14.07 4.76 -0.61
N ASN A 41 13.09 3.86 -0.55
CA ASN A 41 13.32 2.44 -0.83
C ASN A 41 13.59 2.17 -2.30
N LEU A 42 13.20 3.08 -3.19
CA LEU A 42 13.28 2.89 -4.64
C LEU A 42 14.31 3.80 -5.30
N GLY A 43 15.21 4.38 -4.50
CA GLY A 43 16.24 5.27 -5.04
C GLY A 43 15.68 6.57 -5.61
N GLY A 44 14.55 7.01 -5.14
CA GLY A 44 13.92 8.25 -5.58
C GLY A 44 13.21 8.17 -6.93
N LYS A 45 12.99 6.97 -7.46
CA LYS A 45 12.46 6.78 -8.81
C LYS A 45 10.93 6.84 -8.81
N GLU A 46 10.38 8.00 -9.14
CA GLU A 46 8.94 8.24 -9.11
C GLU A 46 8.17 7.36 -10.09
N ALA A 47 8.67 7.20 -11.31
CA ALA A 47 8.00 6.35 -12.30
C ALA A 47 7.93 4.91 -11.83
N LEU A 48 8.97 4.43 -11.16
CA LEU A 48 8.99 3.08 -10.60
C LEU A 48 7.93 2.97 -9.50
N LEU A 49 7.85 3.96 -8.62
CA LEU A 49 6.85 3.95 -7.56
C LEU A 49 5.44 3.87 -8.15
N LEU A 50 5.14 4.69 -9.16
CA LEU A 50 3.82 4.68 -9.79
C LEU A 50 3.50 3.30 -10.39
N ARG A 51 4.48 2.68 -11.04
CA ARG A 51 4.27 1.32 -11.59
C ARG A 51 4.00 0.30 -10.48
N LEU A 52 4.75 0.40 -9.38
CA LEU A 52 4.57 -0.53 -8.27
C LEU A 52 3.24 -0.33 -7.57
N LEU A 53 2.76 0.90 -7.47
CA LEU A 53 1.44 1.16 -6.89
C LEU A 53 0.34 0.56 -7.77
N LYS A 54 0.44 0.71 -9.09
CA LYS A 54 -0.51 0.07 -10.00
C LYS A 54 -0.44 -1.45 -9.90
N HIS A 55 0.77 -1.99 -9.85
CA HIS A 55 0.96 -3.42 -9.68
C HIS A 55 0.36 -3.91 -8.36
N PHE A 56 0.49 -3.11 -7.31
CA PHE A 56 -0.08 -3.45 -6.00
C PHE A 56 -1.59 -3.69 -6.10
N VAL A 57 -2.31 -2.79 -6.78
CA VAL A 57 -3.75 -2.93 -6.96
C VAL A 57 -4.08 -4.23 -7.70
N LEU A 58 -3.34 -4.52 -8.78
CA LEU A 58 -3.58 -5.74 -9.56
C LEU A 58 -3.23 -7.00 -8.77
N ALA A 59 -2.14 -6.98 -8.03
CA ALA A 59 -1.66 -8.17 -7.34
C ALA A 59 -2.44 -8.47 -6.07
N HIS A 60 -2.93 -7.44 -5.37
CA HIS A 60 -3.49 -7.61 -4.03
C HIS A 60 -4.96 -7.19 -3.91
N GLY A 61 -5.57 -6.72 -4.99
CA GLY A 61 -6.97 -6.27 -4.94
C GLY A 61 -7.94 -7.34 -4.48
N ASN A 62 -7.63 -8.62 -4.75
CA ASN A 62 -8.47 -9.75 -4.37
C ASN A 62 -7.92 -10.53 -3.18
N ALA A 63 -6.98 -9.94 -2.42
CA ALA A 63 -6.29 -10.68 -1.36
C ALA A 63 -7.25 -11.20 -0.29
N ILE A 64 -8.28 -10.42 0.06
CA ILE A 64 -9.22 -10.85 1.12
C ILE A 64 -10.03 -12.06 0.66
N ASP A 65 -10.52 -12.06 -0.58
CA ASP A 65 -11.26 -13.21 -1.11
C ASP A 65 -10.38 -14.44 -1.15
N THR A 66 -9.12 -14.28 -1.55
CA THR A 66 -8.16 -15.38 -1.58
C THR A 66 -7.89 -15.93 -0.18
N LEU A 67 -7.72 -15.04 0.80
CA LEU A 67 -7.52 -15.43 2.19
C LEU A 67 -8.72 -16.22 2.72
N LYS A 68 -9.93 -15.74 2.46
CA LYS A 68 -11.14 -16.43 2.92
C LYS A 68 -11.26 -17.81 2.29
N GLN A 69 -10.93 -17.90 1.00
CA GLN A 69 -10.98 -19.20 0.31
C GLN A 69 -10.01 -20.19 0.94
N HIS A 70 -8.76 -19.79 1.17
CA HIS A 70 -7.79 -20.68 1.80
C HIS A 70 -8.22 -21.10 3.19
N LEU A 71 -8.75 -20.17 3.98
CA LEU A 71 -9.19 -20.50 5.34
C LEU A 71 -10.40 -21.42 5.33
N ASP A 72 -11.32 -21.25 4.39
CA ASP A 72 -12.47 -22.14 4.24
C ASP A 72 -12.02 -23.56 3.88
N GLU A 73 -10.93 -23.69 3.16
CA GLU A 73 -10.36 -24.98 2.77
C GLU A 73 -9.46 -25.58 3.85
N GLY A 74 -9.29 -24.86 4.96
CA GLY A 74 -8.39 -25.30 6.02
C GLY A 74 -6.92 -25.14 5.68
N ASP A 75 -6.60 -24.37 4.66
CA ASP A 75 -5.23 -24.19 4.17
C ASP A 75 -4.60 -22.93 4.79
N ARG A 76 -4.18 -23.08 6.06
CA ARG A 76 -3.58 -21.97 6.79
C ARG A 76 -2.22 -21.57 6.22
N VAL A 77 -1.48 -22.50 5.64
CA VAL A 77 -0.16 -22.22 5.06
C VAL A 77 -0.28 -21.25 3.88
N SER A 78 -1.22 -21.52 2.98
CA SER A 78 -1.44 -20.61 1.85
C SER A 78 -1.99 -19.28 2.30
N ALA A 79 -2.90 -19.26 3.28
CA ALA A 79 -3.41 -18.02 3.84
C ALA A 79 -2.27 -17.19 4.43
N ARG A 80 -1.36 -17.82 5.17
CA ARG A 80 -0.22 -17.13 5.74
C ARG A 80 0.68 -16.53 4.66
N ARG A 81 0.88 -17.24 3.56
CA ARG A 81 1.69 -16.73 2.44
C ARG A 81 1.08 -15.49 1.84
N VAL A 82 -0.25 -15.46 1.70
CA VAL A 82 -0.94 -14.27 1.19
C VAL A 82 -0.71 -13.09 2.13
N ALA A 83 -0.90 -13.29 3.43
CA ALA A 83 -0.70 -12.24 4.42
C ALA A 83 0.76 -11.75 4.42
N HIS A 84 1.72 -12.67 4.30
CA HIS A 84 3.14 -12.33 4.26
C HIS A 84 3.48 -11.50 3.03
N SER A 85 2.98 -11.89 1.87
CA SER A 85 3.21 -11.17 0.62
C SER A 85 2.64 -9.75 0.69
N LEU A 86 1.43 -9.63 1.22
CA LEU A 86 0.78 -8.33 1.38
C LEU A 86 1.57 -7.45 2.35
N LYS A 87 2.01 -8.03 3.46
CA LYS A 87 2.84 -7.31 4.42
C LYS A 87 4.13 -6.76 3.77
N GLY A 88 4.81 -7.60 2.99
CA GLY A 88 6.05 -7.20 2.33
C GLY A 88 5.85 -6.07 1.34
N SER A 89 4.82 -6.17 0.51
CA SER A 89 4.51 -5.11 -0.46
C SER A 89 4.13 -3.81 0.24
N ALA A 90 3.32 -3.90 1.28
CA ALA A 90 2.91 -2.72 2.04
C ALA A 90 4.13 -2.06 2.71
N ALA A 91 5.06 -2.85 3.22
CA ALA A 91 6.26 -2.32 3.85
C ALA A 91 7.10 -1.52 2.84
N THR A 92 7.32 -2.07 1.66
CA THR A 92 8.13 -1.41 0.63
C THR A 92 7.49 -0.10 0.18
N LEU A 93 6.17 -0.08 0.07
CA LEU A 93 5.44 1.06 -0.48
C LEU A 93 4.97 2.07 0.58
N GLY A 94 5.42 1.92 1.82
CA GLY A 94 5.11 2.91 2.85
C GLY A 94 3.68 2.88 3.35
N MET A 95 3.02 1.73 3.28
CA MET A 95 1.63 1.57 3.73
C MET A 95 1.62 0.98 5.13
N ARG A 96 1.94 1.82 6.12
CA ARG A 96 2.18 1.34 7.49
C ARG A 96 1.00 0.63 8.12
N THR A 97 -0.20 1.22 8.07
CA THR A 97 -1.36 0.62 8.74
C THR A 97 -1.74 -0.70 8.11
N LEU A 98 -1.64 -0.78 6.79
CA LEU A 98 -1.90 -2.03 6.08
C LEU A 98 -0.85 -3.09 6.45
N ARG A 99 0.43 -2.69 6.49
CA ARG A 99 1.50 -3.60 6.87
C ARG A 99 1.27 -4.17 8.27
N GLU A 100 0.88 -3.32 9.21
CA GLU A 100 0.64 -3.76 10.59
C GLU A 100 -0.53 -4.73 10.66
N SER A 101 -1.59 -4.44 9.93
CA SER A 101 -2.76 -5.32 9.90
C SER A 101 -2.42 -6.69 9.30
N ALA A 102 -1.68 -6.71 8.18
CA ALA A 102 -1.24 -7.96 7.56
C ALA A 102 -0.30 -8.74 8.48
N ALA A 103 0.58 -8.04 9.21
CA ALA A 103 1.50 -8.69 10.14
C ALA A 103 0.74 -9.36 11.29
N ARG A 104 -0.31 -8.72 11.81
CA ARG A 104 -1.12 -9.32 12.88
C ARG A 104 -1.82 -10.57 12.39
N LEU A 105 -2.36 -10.57 11.19
CA LEU A 105 -3.00 -11.75 10.63
C LEU A 105 -1.98 -12.87 10.43
N GLU A 106 -0.83 -12.55 9.88
CA GLU A 106 0.23 -13.54 9.67
C GLU A 106 0.64 -14.19 10.99
N ALA A 107 0.82 -13.38 12.04
CA ALA A 107 1.22 -13.87 13.34
C ALA A 107 0.15 -14.80 13.95
N SER A 108 -1.12 -14.44 13.81
CA SER A 108 -2.21 -15.28 14.31
C SER A 108 -2.29 -16.61 13.57
N LEU A 109 -2.06 -16.59 12.25
CA LEU A 109 -2.05 -17.82 11.47
C LEU A 109 -0.90 -18.74 11.86
N LEU A 110 0.26 -18.16 12.20
CA LEU A 110 1.40 -18.93 12.68
C LEU A 110 1.16 -19.54 14.06
N ALA A 111 0.41 -18.85 14.92
CA ALA A 111 0.18 -19.24 16.30
C ALA A 111 -1.11 -20.05 16.49
N ASP A 112 -1.72 -20.54 15.42
CA ASP A 112 -2.99 -21.25 15.46
C ASP A 112 -4.13 -20.44 16.07
N GLY A 113 -4.18 -19.13 15.78
CA GLY A 113 -5.25 -18.26 16.24
C GLY A 113 -6.62 -18.80 15.87
N GLY A 114 -7.60 -18.63 16.76
CA GLY A 114 -8.94 -19.18 16.60
C GLY A 114 -9.83 -18.37 15.68
N GLY A 115 -11.02 -18.93 15.39
CA GLY A 115 -11.91 -18.38 14.39
C GLY A 115 -12.35 -16.95 14.63
N SER A 116 -12.78 -16.61 15.86
CA SER A 116 -13.25 -15.25 16.12
C SER A 116 -12.11 -14.23 16.04
N GLU A 117 -10.92 -14.59 16.48
CA GLU A 117 -9.75 -13.75 16.33
C GLU A 117 -9.43 -13.52 14.84
N LEU A 118 -9.43 -14.59 14.06
CA LEU A 118 -9.16 -14.51 12.62
C LEU A 118 -10.22 -13.66 11.91
N ASP A 119 -11.49 -13.82 12.27
CA ASP A 119 -12.56 -13.03 11.68
C ASP A 119 -12.33 -11.53 11.91
N GLY A 120 -11.94 -11.14 13.13
CA GLY A 120 -11.65 -9.76 13.44
C GLY A 120 -10.45 -9.23 12.69
N LEU A 121 -9.39 -10.04 12.59
CA LEU A 121 -8.17 -9.65 11.88
C LEU A 121 -8.42 -9.51 10.38
N LEU A 122 -9.23 -10.42 9.82
CA LEU A 122 -9.62 -10.34 8.40
C LEU A 122 -10.45 -9.10 8.13
N ALA A 123 -11.40 -8.78 9.03
CA ALA A 123 -12.23 -7.58 8.86
C ALA A 123 -11.37 -6.32 8.90
N ASP A 124 -10.40 -6.26 9.81
CA ASP A 124 -9.49 -5.12 9.89
C ASP A 124 -8.65 -5.00 8.63
N LEU A 125 -8.08 -6.12 8.18
CA LEU A 125 -7.26 -6.13 6.98
C LEU A 125 -8.09 -5.72 5.75
N ASP A 126 -9.32 -6.23 5.64
CA ASP A 126 -10.22 -5.87 4.55
C ASP A 126 -10.43 -4.35 4.51
N GLN A 127 -10.71 -3.73 5.66
CA GLN A 127 -10.93 -2.30 5.71
C GLN A 127 -9.67 -1.52 5.32
N ARG A 128 -8.51 -1.92 5.85
CA ARG A 128 -7.24 -1.24 5.52
C ARG A 128 -6.91 -1.36 4.05
N LEU A 129 -7.11 -2.55 3.49
CA LEU A 129 -6.83 -2.76 2.07
C LEU A 129 -7.79 -1.96 1.19
N ARG A 130 -9.08 -1.95 1.51
CA ARG A 130 -10.06 -1.14 0.77
C ARG A 130 -9.68 0.33 0.78
N ASP A 131 -9.27 0.85 1.94
CA ASP A 131 -8.89 2.25 2.07
C ASP A 131 -7.71 2.57 1.14
N VAL A 132 -6.70 1.70 1.13
CA VAL A 132 -5.53 1.90 0.28
C VAL A 132 -5.89 1.80 -1.20
N ILE A 133 -6.64 0.77 -1.59
CA ILE A 133 -7.03 0.56 -2.98
C ILE A 133 -7.85 1.76 -3.49
N THR A 134 -8.82 2.20 -2.71
CA THR A 134 -9.64 3.36 -3.07
C THR A 134 -8.78 4.60 -3.26
N THR A 135 -7.84 4.82 -2.32
CA THR A 135 -6.93 5.96 -2.40
C THR A 135 -6.06 5.90 -3.65
N LEU A 136 -5.54 4.70 -3.98
CA LEU A 136 -4.69 4.54 -5.16
C LEU A 136 -5.46 4.72 -6.47
N GLN A 137 -6.73 4.34 -6.50
CA GLN A 137 -7.56 4.49 -7.70
C GLN A 137 -8.10 5.91 -7.85
N HIS A 138 -8.22 6.64 -6.74
CA HIS A 138 -8.78 7.99 -6.72
C HIS A 138 -7.95 8.89 -5.80
N PRO A 139 -6.68 9.16 -6.15
CA PRO A 139 -5.75 9.84 -5.22
C PRO A 139 -6.23 11.21 -4.77
N GLY A 140 -7.03 11.91 -5.58
CA GLY A 140 -7.51 13.24 -5.25
C GLY A 140 -8.83 13.27 -4.52
N SER A 141 -9.39 12.12 -4.13
CA SER A 141 -10.77 12.02 -3.60
C SER A 141 -10.84 11.98 -2.09
N GLN A 142 -9.82 12.40 -1.41
CA GLN A 142 -9.79 12.33 0.06
C GLN A 142 -10.74 13.30 0.73
#